data_252b9a06d3ec514c09de557ae5c215de
#
_entry.id   252b9a06d3ec514c09de557ae5c215de
#
_cell.length_a   1.000
_cell.length_b   1.000
_cell.length_c   1.000
_cell.angle_alpha   90.00
_cell.angle_beta   90.00
_cell.angle_gamma   90.00
#
_symmetry.space_group_name_H-M   'P 1'
#
loop_
_entity.id
_entity.type
_entity.pdbx_description
1 polymer ?
#
loop_
_entity_poly.entity_id
_entity_poly.type
_entity_poly.pdbx_seq_one_letter_code
_entity_poly.pdbx_strand_id
1 'polypeptide(L)'
;MAGSIYGKLFRVSTWGESHGKGVGVVVDGCPAGLELSEEDIQVYLNRRKPGQSRFTTPRKEDDRVEILSGVFEGKTTGTPISMVVMNYTQRSGDYSEIAGYYRPGHADYTFDVKYGFRDYRGGGRSSARETIARVAAGAIAAKLLKQFGIEILTYTKAIGPVEIDYQRFDRNEIQKNALAMPDAEAAAQAEVYLESVMKGHDSSGGMAECIVTGVPAGIGEPVFDKLDANLAKAIVSIGAVKGFEIGDGMAVAKAIGSENNDGFVMKDGTVAKLSNHAGGTLGGISDGAPLVIRAAFKPTPSILHEQSTVNKSGEDITVSIKGRHDPIVVPRAVVVVEAMAALTLIDLLFENMTARLDKIREFYGIEETEK
;
A
#
# COMPACT_ATOMS: atom_id res chain seq x y z
N MET A 1 2.82 -1.26 23.11
CA MET A 1 1.80 -1.18 22.04
C MET A 1 2.40 -1.70 20.74
N ALA A 2 1.68 -2.54 20.01
CA ALA A 2 2.20 -3.28 18.86
C ALA A 2 1.92 -2.54 17.51
N GLY A 3 2.28 -1.26 17.40
CA GLY A 3 2.03 -0.44 16.21
C GLY A 3 2.81 -0.84 14.95
N SER A 4 3.71 -1.85 15.04
CA SER A 4 4.49 -2.37 13.93
C SER A 4 4.11 -3.80 13.53
N ILE A 5 2.96 -4.29 14.03
CA ILE A 5 2.40 -5.61 13.71
C ILE A 5 1.07 -5.40 12.96
N TYR A 6 0.86 -6.18 11.90
CA TYR A 6 -0.38 -6.20 11.10
C TYR A 6 -0.76 -7.64 10.77
N GLY A 7 -2.08 -7.93 10.66
CA GLY A 7 -2.64 -9.25 10.42
C GLY A 7 -2.86 -10.07 11.69
N LYS A 8 -3.70 -11.10 11.60
CA LYS A 8 -4.07 -12.03 12.68
C LYS A 8 -3.48 -13.41 12.45
N LEU A 9 -3.76 -14.03 11.31
CA LEU A 9 -3.28 -15.35 10.89
C LEU A 9 -2.07 -15.24 9.95
N PHE A 10 -2.15 -14.40 8.91
CA PHE A 10 -0.99 -14.01 8.11
C PHE A 10 -0.44 -12.71 8.69
N ARG A 11 0.45 -12.82 9.63
CA ARG A 11 0.90 -11.72 10.47
C ARG A 11 2.29 -11.24 10.09
N VAL A 12 2.45 -9.91 10.02
CA VAL A 12 3.73 -9.28 9.73
C VAL A 12 4.18 -8.39 10.88
N SER A 13 5.47 -8.42 11.19
CA SER A 13 6.11 -7.50 12.12
C SER A 13 7.23 -6.76 11.41
N THR A 14 7.13 -5.42 11.30
CA THR A 14 8.11 -4.58 10.60
C THR A 14 9.02 -3.86 11.57
N TRP A 15 10.29 -3.68 11.22
CA TRP A 15 11.31 -3.05 12.05
C TRP A 15 12.32 -2.25 11.20
N GLY A 16 13.17 -1.47 11.86
CA GLY A 16 14.24 -0.70 11.25
C GLY A 16 13.82 0.72 10.85
N GLU A 17 14.78 1.59 10.65
CA GLU A 17 14.66 3.00 10.35
C GLU A 17 15.45 3.38 9.10
N SER A 18 15.09 4.53 8.49
CA SER A 18 15.72 5.01 7.25
C SER A 18 17.24 5.26 7.36
N HIS A 19 17.74 5.58 8.56
CA HIS A 19 19.15 5.81 8.86
C HIS A 19 19.71 4.81 9.88
N GLY A 20 18.98 3.71 10.16
CA GLY A 20 19.49 2.53 10.85
C GLY A 20 20.31 1.64 9.91
N LYS A 21 20.73 0.48 10.40
CA LYS A 21 21.49 -0.49 9.59
C LYS A 21 20.69 -1.10 8.44
N GLY A 22 19.38 -1.26 8.63
CA GLY A 22 18.49 -1.84 7.65
C GLY A 22 17.02 -1.69 8.02
N VAL A 23 16.15 -2.13 7.12
CA VAL A 23 14.71 -2.26 7.31
C VAL A 23 14.34 -3.71 7.06
N GLY A 24 13.52 -4.30 7.90
CA GLY A 24 13.14 -5.69 7.72
C GLY A 24 11.73 -5.99 8.16
N VAL A 25 11.33 -7.22 7.88
CA VAL A 25 10.03 -7.78 8.24
C VAL A 25 10.15 -9.25 8.60
N VAL A 26 9.34 -9.67 9.55
CA VAL A 26 9.06 -11.09 9.81
C VAL A 26 7.63 -11.34 9.39
N VAL A 27 7.43 -12.35 8.54
CA VAL A 27 6.12 -12.87 8.14
C VAL A 27 5.89 -14.19 8.90
N ASP A 28 4.82 -14.25 9.66
CA ASP A 28 4.38 -15.45 10.38
C ASP A 28 3.00 -15.89 9.87
N GLY A 29 2.77 -17.21 9.78
CA GLY A 29 1.52 -17.77 9.26
C GLY A 29 1.50 -17.98 7.74
N CYS A 30 2.63 -17.89 7.04
CA CYS A 30 2.72 -18.33 5.65
C CYS A 30 2.71 -19.86 5.59
N PRO A 31 1.79 -20.49 4.83
CA PRO A 31 1.77 -21.94 4.67
C PRO A 31 3.07 -22.51 4.10
N ALA A 32 3.40 -23.76 4.46
CA ALA A 32 4.52 -24.48 3.86
C ALA A 32 4.23 -24.83 2.39
N GLY A 33 5.30 -24.93 1.58
CA GLY A 33 5.22 -25.44 0.20
C GLY A 33 5.02 -24.39 -0.87
N LEU A 34 4.91 -23.10 -0.54
CA LEU A 34 4.94 -22.05 -1.54
C LEU A 34 6.37 -21.92 -2.10
N GLU A 35 6.53 -22.01 -3.43
CA GLU A 35 7.78 -21.67 -4.07
C GLU A 35 8.10 -20.20 -3.85
N LEU A 36 9.29 -19.88 -3.29
CA LEU A 36 9.67 -18.53 -2.94
C LEU A 36 11.19 -18.34 -3.05
N SER A 37 11.56 -17.26 -3.74
CA SER A 37 12.94 -16.76 -3.85
C SER A 37 13.01 -15.27 -3.58
N GLU A 38 14.22 -14.73 -3.41
CA GLU A 38 14.45 -13.29 -3.33
C GLU A 38 13.97 -12.55 -4.59
N GLU A 39 14.08 -13.15 -5.77
CA GLU A 39 13.67 -12.59 -7.05
C GLU A 39 12.16 -12.32 -7.10
N ASP A 40 11.35 -13.20 -6.52
CA ASP A 40 9.89 -13.01 -6.43
C ASP A 40 9.53 -11.73 -5.67
N ILE A 41 10.30 -11.42 -4.64
CA ILE A 41 10.12 -10.23 -3.79
C ILE A 41 10.76 -9.01 -4.45
N GLN A 42 11.93 -9.18 -5.06
CA GLN A 42 12.71 -8.09 -5.65
C GLN A 42 11.97 -7.37 -6.77
N VAL A 43 11.16 -8.09 -7.57
CA VAL A 43 10.30 -7.49 -8.61
C VAL A 43 9.38 -6.42 -8.01
N TYR A 44 8.78 -6.66 -6.85
CA TYR A 44 7.94 -5.69 -6.15
C TYR A 44 8.76 -4.53 -5.56
N LEU A 45 9.90 -4.83 -4.94
CA LEU A 45 10.80 -3.82 -4.39
C LEU A 45 11.38 -2.90 -5.47
N ASN A 46 11.65 -3.44 -6.67
CA ASN A 46 12.10 -2.65 -7.81
C ASN A 46 11.06 -1.59 -8.24
N ARG A 47 9.76 -1.85 -8.11
CA ARG A 47 8.70 -0.88 -8.38
C ARG A 47 8.61 0.21 -7.30
N ARG A 48 9.06 -0.09 -6.06
CA ARG A 48 9.07 0.83 -4.93
C ARG A 48 10.31 1.72 -4.85
N LYS A 49 11.48 1.21 -5.23
CA LYS A 49 12.79 1.85 -4.98
C LYS A 49 12.87 3.29 -5.51
N PRO A 50 13.73 4.15 -4.92
CA PRO A 50 13.96 5.51 -5.42
C PRO A 50 14.76 5.50 -6.74
N GLY A 51 14.79 6.66 -7.41
CA GLY A 51 15.67 6.88 -8.57
C GLY A 51 15.20 6.21 -9.87
N GLN A 52 13.91 5.89 -10.01
CA GLN A 52 13.35 5.23 -11.19
C GLN A 52 13.05 6.18 -12.35
N SER A 53 12.86 7.46 -12.06
CA SER A 53 12.53 8.47 -13.06
C SER A 53 12.96 9.86 -12.63
N ARG A 54 12.85 10.84 -13.55
CA ARG A 54 13.07 12.25 -13.27
C ARG A 54 12.08 12.86 -12.27
N PHE A 55 10.96 12.18 -12.03
CA PHE A 55 9.91 12.58 -11.07
C PHE A 55 10.08 11.92 -9.70
N THR A 56 11.17 11.23 -9.46
CA THR A 56 11.52 10.64 -8.17
C THR A 56 12.83 11.22 -7.64
N THR A 57 13.05 11.07 -6.34
CA THR A 57 14.33 11.46 -5.73
C THR A 57 15.52 10.86 -6.48
N PRO A 58 16.62 11.63 -6.70
CA PRO A 58 17.81 11.14 -7.39
C PRO A 58 18.63 10.12 -6.57
N ARG A 59 18.16 9.70 -5.40
CA ARG A 59 18.80 8.63 -4.63
C ARG A 59 18.79 7.34 -5.45
N LYS A 60 19.89 6.62 -5.43
CA LYS A 60 20.00 5.28 -6.03
C LYS A 60 20.24 4.29 -4.90
N GLU A 61 19.30 3.43 -4.67
CA GLU A 61 19.40 2.30 -3.73
C GLU A 61 18.78 1.09 -4.42
N ASP A 62 19.46 -0.04 -4.37
CA ASP A 62 18.99 -1.26 -5.07
C ASP A 62 17.90 -1.96 -4.26
N ASP A 63 17.77 -1.62 -2.96
CA ASP A 63 16.80 -2.23 -2.04
C ASP A 63 16.82 -3.76 -2.13
N ARG A 64 18.04 -4.35 -2.20
CA ARG A 64 18.21 -5.78 -2.34
C ARG A 64 17.75 -6.49 -1.08
N VAL A 65 16.81 -7.40 -1.24
CA VAL A 65 16.28 -8.21 -0.15
C VAL A 65 17.14 -9.46 0.07
N GLU A 66 17.26 -9.85 1.33
CA GLU A 66 17.83 -11.13 1.75
C GLU A 66 16.78 -11.86 2.60
N ILE A 67 16.53 -13.15 2.29
CA ILE A 67 15.70 -14.03 3.10
C ILE A 67 16.60 -14.73 4.11
N LEU A 68 16.34 -14.53 5.42
CA LEU A 68 17.17 -15.04 6.50
C LEU A 68 16.64 -16.35 7.10
N SER A 69 15.34 -16.65 6.93
CA SER A 69 14.70 -17.86 7.48
C SER A 69 13.38 -18.16 6.78
N GLY A 70 12.83 -19.35 7.06
CA GLY A 70 11.49 -19.75 6.62
C GLY A 70 11.40 -20.28 5.20
N VAL A 71 12.54 -20.44 4.50
CA VAL A 71 12.63 -21.02 3.16
C VAL A 71 13.71 -22.10 3.16
N PHE A 72 13.40 -23.25 2.57
CA PHE A 72 14.33 -24.35 2.37
C PHE A 72 14.10 -24.98 0.98
N GLU A 73 15.17 -25.17 0.23
CA GLU A 73 15.12 -25.68 -1.17
C GLU A 73 14.12 -24.94 -2.06
N GLY A 74 14.06 -23.60 -1.91
CA GLY A 74 13.16 -22.73 -2.69
C GLY A 74 11.69 -22.79 -2.31
N LYS A 75 11.32 -23.38 -1.16
CA LYS A 75 9.94 -23.47 -0.67
C LYS A 75 9.81 -22.98 0.77
N THR A 76 8.68 -22.36 1.05
CA THR A 76 8.35 -21.96 2.44
C THR A 76 8.19 -23.21 3.32
N THR A 77 8.62 -23.08 4.59
CA THR A 77 8.63 -24.19 5.55
C THR A 77 7.46 -24.18 6.53
N GLY A 78 6.59 -23.14 6.48
CA GLY A 78 5.54 -22.94 7.48
C GLY A 78 6.03 -22.28 8.77
N THR A 79 7.32 -21.94 8.86
CA THR A 79 7.92 -21.23 9.99
C THR A 79 8.12 -19.76 9.62
N PRO A 80 8.41 -18.86 10.57
CA PRO A 80 8.56 -17.43 10.29
C PRO A 80 9.59 -17.12 9.21
N ILE A 81 9.18 -16.34 8.20
CA ILE A 81 10.04 -15.85 7.13
C ILE A 81 10.57 -14.49 7.56
N SER A 82 11.88 -14.40 7.81
CA SER A 82 12.55 -13.15 8.11
C SER A 82 13.25 -12.60 6.87
N MET A 83 13.05 -11.32 6.60
CA MET A 83 13.65 -10.64 5.46
C MET A 83 14.27 -9.32 5.88
N VAL A 84 15.37 -8.92 5.23
CA VAL A 84 16.07 -7.67 5.49
C VAL A 84 16.51 -7.00 4.20
N VAL A 85 16.47 -5.67 4.19
CA VAL A 85 17.13 -4.81 3.20
C VAL A 85 18.09 -3.89 3.94
N MET A 86 19.37 -3.97 3.65
CA MET A 86 20.41 -3.15 4.29
C MET A 86 20.43 -1.73 3.73
N ASN A 87 20.78 -0.77 4.58
CA ASN A 87 20.94 0.63 4.20
C ASN A 87 22.40 0.93 3.90
N TYR A 88 22.74 1.31 2.67
CA TYR A 88 24.14 1.57 2.26
C TYR A 88 24.44 3.04 1.94
N THR A 89 23.45 3.84 1.55
CA THR A 89 23.68 5.18 0.97
C THR A 89 23.14 6.32 1.83
N GLN A 90 22.88 6.06 3.10
CA GLN A 90 22.39 7.06 4.05
C GLN A 90 23.44 8.16 4.32
N ARG A 91 23.02 9.44 4.28
CA ARG A 91 23.85 10.60 4.60
C ARG A 91 23.26 11.35 5.78
N SER A 92 23.67 10.97 6.99
CA SER A 92 23.11 11.53 8.23
C SER A 92 23.45 13.03 8.42
N GLY A 93 24.55 13.53 7.83
CA GLY A 93 24.95 14.93 7.89
C GLY A 93 23.96 15.91 7.23
N ASP A 94 23.17 15.45 6.25
CA ASP A 94 22.19 16.29 5.55
C ASP A 94 21.01 16.72 6.44
N TYR A 95 20.91 16.20 7.67
CA TYR A 95 19.77 16.40 8.58
C TYR A 95 20.09 17.17 9.87
N SER A 96 21.32 17.69 10.02
CA SER A 96 21.73 18.37 11.25
C SER A 96 20.90 19.63 11.56
N GLU A 97 20.54 20.40 10.54
CA GLU A 97 19.70 21.61 10.68
C GLU A 97 18.29 21.28 11.15
N ILE A 98 17.74 20.13 10.71
CA ILE A 98 16.37 19.67 11.02
C ILE A 98 16.22 19.27 12.49
N ALA A 99 17.31 19.02 13.20
CA ALA A 99 17.27 18.68 14.63
C ALA A 99 16.65 19.80 15.48
N GLY A 100 16.81 21.06 15.06
CA GLY A 100 16.44 22.24 15.83
C GLY A 100 15.00 22.73 15.64
N TYR A 101 14.24 22.25 14.65
CA TYR A 101 12.90 22.73 14.35
C TYR A 101 11.95 21.61 13.91
N TYR A 102 10.67 21.91 13.78
CA TYR A 102 9.64 20.97 13.32
C TYR A 102 9.31 21.28 11.85
N ARG A 103 9.58 20.32 10.96
CA ARG A 103 9.26 20.48 9.54
C ARG A 103 7.73 20.51 9.33
N PRO A 104 7.17 21.51 8.64
CA PRO A 104 5.76 21.53 8.30
C PRO A 104 5.32 20.25 7.59
N GLY A 105 4.17 19.73 7.94
CA GLY A 105 3.59 18.54 7.33
C GLY A 105 4.30 17.20 7.59
N HIS A 106 5.38 17.17 8.40
CA HIS A 106 6.08 15.96 8.84
C HIS A 106 5.69 15.54 10.27
N ALA A 107 6.13 14.35 10.67
CA ALA A 107 5.81 13.78 11.99
C ALA A 107 6.74 14.26 13.12
N ASP A 108 7.59 15.25 12.88
CA ASP A 108 8.64 15.67 13.81
C ASP A 108 8.09 16.05 15.19
N TYR A 109 7.10 16.95 15.23
CA TYR A 109 6.45 17.40 16.45
C TYR A 109 5.74 16.25 17.19
N THR A 110 4.97 15.44 16.46
CA THR A 110 4.18 14.37 17.04
C THR A 110 5.04 13.26 17.65
N PHE A 111 6.22 12.98 17.06
CA PHE A 111 7.18 12.02 17.63
C PHE A 111 7.84 12.55 18.89
N ASP A 112 8.28 13.83 18.91
CA ASP A 112 8.85 14.45 20.10
C ASP A 112 7.84 14.47 21.26
N VAL A 113 6.57 14.84 21.00
CA VAL A 113 5.52 14.86 22.04
C VAL A 113 5.22 13.44 22.55
N LYS A 114 5.15 12.46 21.65
CA LYS A 114 4.76 11.10 22.02
C LYS A 114 5.85 10.33 22.74
N TYR A 115 7.10 10.46 22.26
CA TYR A 115 8.22 9.63 22.75
C TYR A 115 9.25 10.40 23.57
N GLY A 116 9.09 11.73 23.70
CA GLY A 116 10.03 12.62 24.41
C GLY A 116 11.28 13.00 23.62
N PHE A 117 11.57 12.28 22.52
CA PHE A 117 12.64 12.57 21.57
C PHE A 117 12.36 11.88 20.24
N ARG A 118 13.06 12.29 19.18
CA ARG A 118 12.97 11.67 17.86
C ARG A 118 14.35 11.41 17.25
N ASP A 119 14.45 10.42 16.39
CA ASP A 119 15.52 10.36 15.40
C ASP A 119 15.20 11.32 14.26
N TYR A 120 15.86 12.47 14.23
CA TYR A 120 15.66 13.50 13.19
C TYR A 120 16.25 13.10 11.83
N ARG A 121 17.10 12.07 11.78
CA ARG A 121 17.78 11.63 10.57
C ARG A 121 16.78 10.90 9.66
N GLY A 122 16.35 11.57 8.59
CA GLY A 122 15.44 11.00 7.58
C GLY A 122 14.03 10.59 8.07
N GLY A 123 13.64 11.00 9.30
CA GLY A 123 12.31 10.75 9.85
C GLY A 123 12.12 9.38 10.49
N GLY A 124 13.16 8.58 10.67
CA GLY A 124 13.09 7.28 11.39
C GLY A 124 12.01 6.33 10.84
N ARG A 125 11.11 5.86 11.71
CA ARG A 125 9.98 4.99 11.36
C ARG A 125 8.86 5.72 10.60
N SER A 126 8.83 7.04 10.56
CA SER A 126 7.85 7.81 9.75
C SER A 126 8.31 8.02 8.29
N SER A 127 9.50 7.58 7.95
CA SER A 127 10.03 7.64 6.59
C SER A 127 9.32 6.66 5.66
N ALA A 128 9.10 7.06 4.40
CA ALA A 128 8.59 6.16 3.36
C ALA A 128 9.47 4.91 3.12
N ARG A 129 10.71 4.88 3.66
CA ARG A 129 11.57 3.70 3.57
C ARG A 129 11.05 2.50 4.35
N GLU A 130 10.23 2.71 5.39
CA GLU A 130 9.58 1.61 6.12
C GLU A 130 8.70 0.74 5.21
N THR A 131 8.20 1.30 4.10
CA THR A 131 7.36 0.57 3.14
C THR A 131 8.08 -0.56 2.43
N ILE A 132 9.42 -0.63 2.46
CA ILE A 132 10.20 -1.79 2.01
C ILE A 132 9.68 -3.07 2.68
N ALA A 133 9.52 -3.03 3.99
CA ALA A 133 9.05 -4.16 4.79
C ALA A 133 7.63 -4.60 4.39
N ARG A 134 6.73 -3.62 4.16
CA ARG A 134 5.35 -3.88 3.70
C ARG A 134 5.33 -4.53 2.32
N VAL A 135 6.13 -4.00 1.39
CA VAL A 135 6.21 -4.50 0.02
C VAL A 135 6.82 -5.90 -0.04
N ALA A 136 7.88 -6.15 0.74
CA ALA A 136 8.49 -7.48 0.81
C ALA A 136 7.49 -8.54 1.32
N ALA A 137 6.77 -8.26 2.41
CA ALA A 137 5.73 -9.14 2.92
C ALA A 137 4.52 -9.26 1.97
N GLY A 138 4.12 -8.14 1.35
CA GLY A 138 3.03 -8.09 0.39
C GLY A 138 3.30 -8.89 -0.88
N ALA A 139 4.55 -8.99 -1.32
CA ALA A 139 4.94 -9.84 -2.44
C ALA A 139 4.66 -11.33 -2.16
N ILE A 140 4.94 -11.80 -0.94
CA ILE A 140 4.60 -13.18 -0.51
C ILE A 140 3.09 -13.35 -0.50
N ALA A 141 2.36 -12.40 0.09
CA ALA A 141 0.90 -12.42 0.14
C ALA A 141 0.28 -12.45 -1.27
N ALA A 142 0.76 -11.62 -2.19
CA ALA A 142 0.29 -11.59 -3.58
C ALA A 142 0.60 -12.90 -4.32
N LYS A 143 1.77 -13.52 -4.06
CA LYS A 143 2.11 -14.83 -4.64
C LYS A 143 1.20 -15.94 -4.11
N LEU A 144 0.82 -15.90 -2.83
CA LEU A 144 -0.17 -16.81 -2.25
C LEU A 144 -1.55 -16.59 -2.86
N LEU A 145 -2.03 -15.35 -2.97
CA LEU A 145 -3.33 -15.02 -3.54
C LEU A 145 -3.49 -15.52 -4.97
N LYS A 146 -2.41 -15.50 -5.76
CA LYS A 146 -2.41 -16.08 -7.11
C LYS A 146 -2.69 -17.58 -7.14
N GLN A 147 -2.33 -18.34 -6.08
CA GLN A 147 -2.67 -19.77 -5.98
C GLN A 147 -4.19 -20.00 -5.86
N PHE A 148 -4.92 -18.96 -5.45
CA PHE A 148 -6.38 -18.97 -5.34
C PHE A 148 -7.08 -18.25 -6.49
N GLY A 149 -6.35 -17.89 -7.56
CA GLY A 149 -6.91 -17.18 -8.72
C GLY A 149 -7.21 -15.70 -8.45
N ILE A 150 -6.69 -15.13 -7.36
CA ILE A 150 -6.89 -13.72 -7.02
C ILE A 150 -5.75 -12.89 -7.60
N GLU A 151 -6.11 -11.89 -8.42
CA GLU A 151 -5.17 -10.96 -9.03
C GLU A 151 -5.38 -9.53 -8.51
N ILE A 152 -4.27 -8.82 -8.31
CA ILE A 152 -4.27 -7.42 -7.86
C ILE A 152 -3.60 -6.59 -8.94
N LEU A 153 -4.27 -5.54 -9.38
CA LEU A 153 -3.75 -4.54 -10.31
C LEU A 153 -3.84 -3.16 -9.67
N THR A 154 -2.69 -2.50 -9.51
CA THR A 154 -2.64 -1.15 -8.93
C THR A 154 -1.89 -0.21 -9.84
N TYR A 155 -2.42 0.99 -10.03
CA TYR A 155 -1.91 2.03 -10.92
C TYR A 155 -2.19 3.43 -10.39
N THR A 156 -1.54 4.42 -11.00
CA THR A 156 -1.81 5.82 -10.73
C THR A 156 -3.08 6.25 -11.48
N LYS A 157 -4.13 6.63 -10.73
CA LYS A 157 -5.38 7.13 -11.28
C LYS A 157 -5.31 8.62 -11.61
N ALA A 158 -4.71 9.41 -10.72
CA ALA A 158 -4.61 10.85 -10.90
C ALA A 158 -3.31 11.42 -10.33
N ILE A 159 -2.82 12.49 -10.94
CA ILE A 159 -1.71 13.34 -10.46
C ILE A 159 -2.16 14.79 -10.54
N GLY A 160 -2.29 15.45 -9.37
CA GLY A 160 -2.87 16.78 -9.29
C GLY A 160 -4.22 16.82 -10.00
N PRO A 161 -4.43 17.74 -10.99
CA PRO A 161 -5.68 17.84 -11.72
C PRO A 161 -5.82 16.86 -12.89
N VAL A 162 -4.79 16.10 -13.23
CA VAL A 162 -4.79 15.17 -14.37
C VAL A 162 -5.25 13.81 -13.92
N GLU A 163 -6.35 13.32 -14.46
CA GLU A 163 -6.95 12.02 -14.18
C GLU A 163 -7.02 11.18 -15.47
N ILE A 164 -6.92 9.85 -15.35
CA ILE A 164 -7.07 8.92 -16.47
C ILE A 164 -8.49 8.96 -17.03
N ASP A 165 -8.61 8.67 -18.32
CA ASP A 165 -9.89 8.34 -18.96
C ASP A 165 -9.98 6.81 -19.11
N TYR A 166 -10.99 6.21 -18.48
CA TYR A 166 -11.20 4.76 -18.55
C TYR A 166 -11.49 4.24 -19.98
N GLN A 167 -11.88 5.11 -20.92
CA GLN A 167 -12.03 4.74 -22.32
C GLN A 167 -10.69 4.50 -23.02
N ARG A 168 -9.60 5.07 -22.49
CA ARG A 168 -8.21 4.89 -22.97
C ARG A 168 -7.38 3.97 -22.09
N PHE A 169 -8.03 3.24 -21.17
CA PHE A 169 -7.33 2.36 -20.26
C PHE A 169 -6.63 1.22 -20.99
N ASP A 170 -5.30 1.16 -20.89
CA ASP A 170 -4.48 0.03 -21.33
C ASP A 170 -3.56 -0.42 -20.18
N ARG A 171 -3.77 -1.65 -19.69
CA ARG A 171 -2.95 -2.27 -18.64
C ARG A 171 -1.46 -2.25 -18.97
N ASN A 172 -1.10 -2.39 -20.25
CA ASN A 172 0.30 -2.44 -20.67
C ASN A 172 1.01 -1.08 -20.55
N GLU A 173 0.27 0.03 -20.55
CA GLU A 173 0.84 1.37 -20.39
C GLU A 173 1.38 1.62 -18.99
N ILE A 174 0.85 0.93 -17.95
CA ILE A 174 1.28 1.10 -16.56
C ILE A 174 2.80 0.92 -16.38
N GLN A 175 3.40 0.00 -17.14
CA GLN A 175 4.84 -0.30 -17.05
C GLN A 175 5.70 0.49 -18.05
N LYS A 176 5.07 1.18 -19.02
CA LYS A 176 5.79 1.88 -20.09
C LYS A 176 6.09 3.34 -19.75
N ASN A 177 5.39 3.93 -18.80
CA ASN A 177 5.62 5.31 -18.39
C ASN A 177 6.06 5.43 -16.92
N ALA A 178 6.75 6.53 -16.63
CA ALA A 178 7.34 6.79 -15.32
C ALA A 178 6.32 7.06 -14.20
N LEU A 179 5.06 7.30 -14.57
CA LEU A 179 4.00 7.68 -13.65
C LEU A 179 3.08 6.50 -13.29
N ALA A 180 3.30 5.33 -13.90
CA ALA A 180 2.48 4.13 -13.73
C ALA A 180 0.99 4.39 -14.01
N MET A 181 0.68 5.22 -15.03
CA MET A 181 -0.68 5.51 -15.47
C MET A 181 -1.08 4.56 -16.62
N PRO A 182 -2.31 4.01 -16.64
CA PRO A 182 -2.80 3.14 -17.70
C PRO A 182 -3.31 3.89 -18.94
N ASP A 183 -3.21 5.21 -18.97
CA ASP A 183 -3.64 6.09 -20.06
C ASP A 183 -2.42 6.91 -20.52
N ALA A 184 -1.93 6.64 -21.72
CA ALA A 184 -0.73 7.28 -22.26
C ALA A 184 -0.89 8.79 -22.46
N GLU A 185 -2.11 9.26 -22.81
CA GLU A 185 -2.40 10.67 -22.99
C GLU A 185 -2.42 11.39 -21.63
N ALA A 186 -3.10 10.83 -20.64
CA ALA A 186 -3.09 11.35 -19.28
C ALA A 186 -1.68 11.34 -18.67
N ALA A 187 -0.88 10.30 -18.93
CA ALA A 187 0.51 10.23 -18.51
C ALA A 187 1.34 11.38 -19.08
N ALA A 188 1.21 11.67 -20.39
CA ALA A 188 1.90 12.79 -21.02
C ALA A 188 1.47 14.15 -20.44
N GLN A 189 0.18 14.36 -20.22
CA GLN A 189 -0.35 15.57 -19.59
C GLN A 189 0.16 15.72 -18.14
N ALA A 190 0.18 14.64 -17.37
CA ALA A 190 0.68 14.62 -16.00
C ALA A 190 2.19 14.91 -15.93
N GLU A 191 2.98 14.46 -16.90
CA GLU A 191 4.40 14.82 -17.00
C GLU A 191 4.59 16.33 -17.19
N VAL A 192 3.85 16.96 -18.11
CA VAL A 192 3.89 18.41 -18.33
C VAL A 192 3.48 19.18 -17.07
N TYR A 193 2.41 18.72 -16.41
CA TYR A 193 1.97 19.29 -15.14
C TYR A 193 3.06 19.20 -14.08
N LEU A 194 3.66 18.02 -13.85
CA LEU A 194 4.72 17.83 -12.86
C LEU A 194 5.98 18.66 -13.18
N GLU A 195 6.35 18.84 -14.44
CA GLU A 195 7.45 19.73 -14.82
C GLU A 195 7.18 21.17 -14.39
N SER A 196 5.93 21.64 -14.51
CA SER A 196 5.56 22.98 -14.04
C SER A 196 5.64 23.11 -12.53
N VAL A 197 5.17 22.10 -11.80
CA VAL A 197 5.24 22.01 -10.33
C VAL A 197 6.70 22.03 -9.86
N MET A 198 7.56 21.23 -10.49
CA MET A 198 9.00 21.17 -10.17
C MET A 198 9.72 22.49 -10.46
N LYS A 199 9.40 23.18 -11.57
CA LYS A 199 9.91 24.53 -11.87
C LYS A 199 9.48 25.54 -10.81
N GLY A 200 8.27 25.37 -10.25
CA GLY A 200 7.77 26.14 -9.11
C GLY A 200 8.38 25.74 -7.77
N HIS A 201 9.30 24.76 -7.71
CA HIS A 201 9.90 24.25 -6.47
C HIS A 201 8.89 23.65 -5.48
N ASP A 202 7.81 23.11 -5.99
CA ASP A 202 6.69 22.54 -5.22
C ASP A 202 6.54 21.02 -5.47
N SER A 203 5.50 20.43 -4.91
CA SER A 203 5.15 19.01 -5.02
C SER A 203 3.67 18.84 -5.32
N SER A 204 3.28 17.67 -5.82
CA SER A 204 1.89 17.34 -6.13
C SER A 204 1.40 16.15 -5.31
N GLY A 205 0.13 16.18 -5.00
CA GLY A 205 -0.63 15.00 -4.58
C GLY A 205 -1.15 14.20 -5.77
N GLY A 206 -1.83 13.11 -5.50
CA GLY A 206 -2.46 12.29 -6.53
C GLY A 206 -3.20 11.11 -5.92
N MET A 207 -3.67 10.20 -6.76
CA MET A 207 -4.50 9.08 -6.39
C MET A 207 -4.00 7.79 -7.03
N ALA A 208 -3.89 6.73 -6.24
CA ALA A 208 -3.73 5.37 -6.72
C ALA A 208 -5.09 4.67 -6.74
N GLU A 209 -5.32 3.82 -7.75
CA GLU A 209 -6.47 2.91 -7.79
C GLU A 209 -5.96 1.47 -7.82
N CYS A 210 -6.62 0.61 -7.04
CA CYS A 210 -6.30 -0.80 -6.90
C CYS A 210 -7.56 -1.61 -7.21
N ILE A 211 -7.48 -2.48 -8.20
CA ILE A 211 -8.53 -3.41 -8.59
C ILE A 211 -8.10 -4.82 -8.23
N VAL A 212 -8.94 -5.54 -7.47
CA VAL A 212 -8.71 -6.93 -7.14
C VAL A 212 -9.80 -7.78 -7.76
N THR A 213 -9.41 -8.79 -8.53
CA THR A 213 -10.32 -9.74 -9.18
C THR A 213 -10.11 -11.15 -8.63
N GLY A 214 -11.13 -12.00 -8.77
CA GLY A 214 -11.05 -13.39 -8.34
C GLY A 214 -11.29 -13.62 -6.84
N VAL A 215 -11.61 -12.59 -6.07
CA VAL A 215 -11.97 -12.76 -4.65
C VAL A 215 -13.31 -13.47 -4.57
N PRO A 216 -13.40 -14.66 -3.93
CA PRO A 216 -14.67 -15.34 -3.77
C PRO A 216 -15.62 -14.54 -2.88
N ALA A 217 -16.93 -14.70 -3.07
CA ALA A 217 -17.91 -14.17 -2.14
C ALA A 217 -17.74 -14.82 -0.76
N GLY A 218 -17.87 -14.03 0.31
CA GLY A 218 -17.84 -14.54 1.68
C GLY A 218 -16.60 -14.16 2.49
N ILE A 219 -15.66 -13.37 1.96
CA ILE A 219 -14.44 -12.93 2.67
C ILE A 219 -14.71 -11.64 3.43
N GLY A 220 -14.37 -11.62 4.71
CA GLY A 220 -14.59 -10.51 5.65
C GLY A 220 -15.63 -10.85 6.69
N GLU A 221 -15.69 -10.06 7.75
CA GLU A 221 -16.55 -10.30 8.91
C GLU A 221 -17.52 -9.14 9.12
N PRO A 222 -18.73 -9.39 9.62
CA PRO A 222 -19.65 -8.31 9.95
C PRO A 222 -19.16 -7.49 11.14
N VAL A 223 -19.76 -6.34 11.31
CA VAL A 223 -19.63 -5.31 12.33
C VAL A 223 -18.29 -4.59 12.24
N PHE A 224 -17.24 -4.98 12.95
CA PHE A 224 -16.01 -4.19 13.05
C PHE A 224 -14.87 -4.68 12.13
N ASP A 225 -14.84 -5.96 11.81
CA ASP A 225 -13.79 -6.57 10.98
C ASP A 225 -14.22 -6.73 9.52
N LYS A 226 -15.04 -5.78 9.03
CA LYS A 226 -15.45 -5.71 7.63
C LYS A 226 -14.23 -5.69 6.70
N LEU A 227 -14.37 -6.30 5.54
CA LEU A 227 -13.33 -6.29 4.49
C LEU A 227 -12.93 -4.86 4.11
N ASP A 228 -13.92 -3.99 3.85
CA ASP A 228 -13.70 -2.58 3.52
C ASP A 228 -13.05 -1.80 4.67
N ALA A 229 -13.43 -2.06 5.93
CA ALA A 229 -12.84 -1.44 7.11
C ALA A 229 -11.36 -1.86 7.31
N ASN A 230 -11.04 -3.15 7.13
CA ASN A 230 -9.67 -3.64 7.20
C ASN A 230 -8.81 -3.09 6.05
N LEU A 231 -9.35 -3.03 4.82
CA LEU A 231 -8.68 -2.39 3.69
C LEU A 231 -8.43 -0.90 3.97
N ALA A 232 -9.43 -0.18 4.49
CA ALA A 232 -9.26 1.22 4.88
C ALA A 232 -8.16 1.41 5.93
N LYS A 233 -8.14 0.59 6.99
CA LYS A 233 -7.09 0.59 8.01
C LYS A 233 -5.71 0.36 7.40
N ALA A 234 -5.59 -0.63 6.51
CA ALA A 234 -4.34 -0.97 5.83
C ALA A 234 -3.83 0.19 4.98
N ILE A 235 -4.68 0.72 4.11
CA ILE A 235 -4.33 1.76 3.14
C ILE A 235 -4.07 3.10 3.83
N VAL A 236 -4.91 3.52 4.79
CA VAL A 236 -4.71 4.78 5.54
C VAL A 236 -3.47 4.72 6.43
N SER A 237 -2.97 3.52 6.78
CA SER A 237 -1.70 3.36 7.50
C SER A 237 -0.46 3.68 6.66
N ILE A 238 -0.58 3.80 5.34
CA ILE A 238 0.52 4.18 4.43
C ILE A 238 0.81 5.68 4.62
N GLY A 239 2.09 6.02 4.76
CA GLY A 239 2.51 7.42 4.86
C GLY A 239 1.99 8.26 3.69
N ALA A 240 1.59 9.50 3.96
CA ALA A 240 0.99 10.47 3.04
C ALA A 240 -0.45 10.17 2.58
N VAL A 241 -1.03 9.00 2.84
CA VAL A 241 -2.45 8.75 2.54
C VAL A 241 -3.34 9.62 3.43
N LYS A 242 -4.37 10.23 2.83
CA LYS A 242 -5.36 11.11 3.46
C LYS A 242 -6.80 10.76 3.11
N GLY A 243 -7.03 9.94 2.10
CA GLY A 243 -8.34 9.47 1.69
C GLY A 243 -8.32 8.02 1.30
N PHE A 244 -9.42 7.33 1.57
CA PHE A 244 -9.72 5.97 1.15
C PHE A 244 -11.13 5.95 0.58
N GLU A 245 -11.30 5.28 -0.54
CA GLU A 245 -12.61 5.02 -1.14
C GLU A 245 -12.71 3.56 -1.59
N ILE A 246 -13.93 3.03 -1.56
CA ILE A 246 -14.27 1.75 -2.16
C ILE A 246 -15.53 1.92 -3.02
N GLY A 247 -15.58 1.24 -4.18
CA GLY A 247 -16.66 1.41 -5.15
C GLY A 247 -16.80 2.86 -5.62
N ASP A 248 -18.01 3.40 -5.57
CA ASP A 248 -18.26 4.80 -5.94
C ASP A 248 -17.75 5.80 -4.88
N GLY A 249 -17.27 5.32 -3.73
CA GLY A 249 -16.60 6.15 -2.73
C GLY A 249 -17.47 7.31 -2.26
N MET A 250 -16.91 8.52 -2.22
CA MET A 250 -17.60 9.72 -1.74
C MET A 250 -18.75 10.16 -2.67
N ALA A 251 -18.82 9.69 -3.91
CA ALA A 251 -19.89 10.03 -4.83
C ALA A 251 -21.26 9.50 -4.38
N VAL A 252 -21.31 8.42 -3.58
CA VAL A 252 -22.55 7.84 -3.04
C VAL A 252 -23.37 8.83 -2.20
N ALA A 253 -22.72 9.83 -1.62
CA ALA A 253 -23.41 10.86 -0.83
C ALA A 253 -24.40 11.71 -1.67
N LYS A 254 -24.29 11.69 -2.99
CA LYS A 254 -25.17 12.40 -3.95
C LYS A 254 -26.08 11.44 -4.72
N ALA A 255 -25.91 10.12 -4.56
CA ALA A 255 -26.68 9.12 -5.27
C ALA A 255 -28.04 8.90 -4.60
N ILE A 256 -29.01 8.41 -5.39
CA ILE A 256 -30.29 7.91 -4.89
C ILE A 256 -30.30 6.37 -4.92
N GLY A 257 -31.02 5.74 -4.01
CA GLY A 257 -30.97 4.29 -3.81
C GLY A 257 -31.29 3.48 -5.08
N SER A 258 -32.26 3.92 -5.90
CA SER A 258 -32.63 3.25 -7.14
C SER A 258 -31.53 3.23 -8.21
N GLU A 259 -30.60 4.16 -8.17
CA GLU A 259 -29.45 4.27 -9.08
C GLU A 259 -28.20 3.59 -8.49
N ASN A 260 -28.06 3.61 -7.17
CA ASN A 260 -26.88 3.10 -6.48
C ASN A 260 -26.95 1.59 -6.15
N ASN A 261 -28.14 0.98 -6.17
CA ASN A 261 -28.29 -0.43 -5.83
C ASN A 261 -27.75 -1.33 -6.93
N ASP A 262 -26.81 -2.20 -6.57
CA ASP A 262 -26.27 -3.23 -7.46
C ASP A 262 -27.26 -4.43 -7.52
N GLY A 263 -27.99 -4.55 -8.64
CA GLY A 263 -28.94 -5.64 -8.88
C GLY A 263 -28.22 -6.97 -9.06
N PHE A 264 -28.81 -8.06 -8.56
CA PHE A 264 -28.31 -9.43 -8.76
C PHE A 264 -28.88 -10.07 -10.03
N VAL A 265 -28.08 -10.90 -10.67
CA VAL A 265 -28.46 -11.66 -11.88
C VAL A 265 -27.79 -13.04 -11.84
N MET A 266 -28.45 -14.04 -12.43
CA MET A 266 -27.83 -15.34 -12.69
C MET A 266 -27.02 -15.26 -14.00
N LYS A 267 -25.73 -15.56 -13.91
CA LYS A 267 -24.81 -15.64 -15.05
C LYS A 267 -24.01 -16.94 -14.95
N ASP A 268 -24.08 -17.76 -15.99
CA ASP A 268 -23.35 -19.03 -16.09
C ASP A 268 -23.54 -19.96 -14.85
N GLY A 269 -24.75 -19.98 -14.29
CA GLY A 269 -25.09 -20.79 -13.12
C GLY A 269 -24.62 -20.22 -11.78
N THR A 270 -24.04 -19.01 -11.76
CA THR A 270 -23.59 -18.31 -10.55
C THR A 270 -24.31 -16.97 -10.37
N VAL A 271 -24.40 -16.52 -9.11
CA VAL A 271 -24.93 -15.19 -8.80
C VAL A 271 -23.87 -14.16 -9.18
N ALA A 272 -24.27 -13.16 -9.97
CA ALA A 272 -23.44 -12.03 -10.37
C ALA A 272 -24.20 -10.71 -10.13
N LYS A 273 -23.52 -9.58 -10.30
CA LYS A 273 -24.10 -8.25 -10.18
C LYS A 273 -24.22 -7.58 -11.56
N LEU A 274 -25.22 -6.70 -11.72
CA LEU A 274 -25.43 -5.88 -12.91
C LEU A 274 -24.52 -4.65 -12.93
N SER A 275 -24.16 -4.16 -11.74
CA SER A 275 -23.28 -2.99 -11.52
C SER A 275 -22.37 -3.26 -10.32
N ASN A 276 -21.46 -2.36 -10.01
CA ASN A 276 -20.53 -2.54 -8.90
C ASN A 276 -20.27 -1.22 -8.14
N HIS A 277 -21.35 -0.51 -7.81
CA HIS A 277 -21.29 0.74 -7.04
C HIS A 277 -20.71 0.51 -5.64
N ALA A 278 -21.03 -0.63 -5.03
CA ALA A 278 -20.49 -1.02 -3.72
C ALA A 278 -19.00 -1.39 -3.75
N GLY A 279 -18.40 -1.60 -4.94
CA GLY A 279 -16.98 -1.91 -5.08
C GLY A 279 -16.57 -3.28 -4.55
N GLY A 280 -17.46 -4.30 -4.71
CA GLY A 280 -17.16 -5.69 -4.40
C GLY A 280 -17.43 -6.12 -2.96
N THR A 281 -18.07 -5.28 -2.13
CA THR A 281 -18.41 -5.59 -0.73
C THR A 281 -19.84 -5.23 -0.40
N LEU A 282 -20.52 -6.14 0.30
CA LEU A 282 -21.86 -5.92 0.85
C LEU A 282 -21.87 -6.36 2.32
N GLY A 283 -22.32 -5.49 3.21
CA GLY A 283 -22.33 -5.77 4.65
C GLY A 283 -20.95 -6.01 5.27
N GLY A 284 -19.87 -5.63 4.57
CA GLY A 284 -18.49 -5.85 5.00
C GLY A 284 -17.88 -7.17 4.54
N ILE A 285 -18.57 -7.89 3.67
CA ILE A 285 -18.18 -9.20 3.14
C ILE A 285 -18.08 -9.09 1.62
N SER A 286 -17.09 -9.76 1.01
CA SER A 286 -16.94 -9.78 -0.44
C SER A 286 -18.14 -10.42 -1.12
N ASP A 287 -18.55 -9.90 -2.26
CA ASP A 287 -19.73 -10.37 -3.01
C ASP A 287 -19.38 -11.10 -4.33
N GLY A 288 -18.07 -11.28 -4.60
CA GLY A 288 -17.55 -11.93 -5.81
C GLY A 288 -17.28 -10.97 -6.97
N ALA A 289 -17.75 -9.72 -6.91
CA ALA A 289 -17.39 -8.70 -7.88
C ALA A 289 -15.97 -8.16 -7.60
N PRO A 290 -15.33 -7.49 -8.57
CA PRO A 290 -14.03 -6.87 -8.35
C PRO A 290 -14.04 -5.86 -7.18
N LEU A 291 -13.04 -5.95 -6.31
CA LEU A 291 -12.81 -4.90 -5.32
C LEU A 291 -12.20 -3.69 -6.04
N VAL A 292 -12.80 -2.53 -5.86
CA VAL A 292 -12.32 -1.26 -6.44
C VAL A 292 -11.99 -0.30 -5.32
N ILE A 293 -10.70 -0.04 -5.12
CA ILE A 293 -10.16 0.71 -3.99
C ILE A 293 -9.39 1.92 -4.52
N ARG A 294 -9.54 3.09 -3.87
CA ARG A 294 -8.76 4.29 -4.18
C ARG A 294 -8.09 4.83 -2.93
N ALA A 295 -6.85 5.31 -3.11
CA ALA A 295 -6.05 5.92 -2.07
C ALA A 295 -5.58 7.31 -2.53
N ALA A 296 -5.98 8.36 -1.80
CA ALA A 296 -5.54 9.73 -2.06
C ALA A 296 -4.31 10.07 -1.23
N PHE A 297 -3.26 10.55 -1.90
CA PHE A 297 -1.98 10.93 -1.31
C PHE A 297 -1.82 12.44 -1.29
N LYS A 298 -1.46 13.00 -0.15
CA LYS A 298 -1.09 14.42 -0.05
C LYS A 298 0.23 14.69 -0.77
N PRO A 299 0.50 15.96 -1.18
CA PRO A 299 1.80 16.38 -1.66
C PRO A 299 2.91 16.10 -0.65
N THR A 300 4.13 15.90 -1.14
CA THR A 300 5.33 15.78 -0.30
C THR A 300 5.57 17.11 0.42
N PRO A 301 5.66 17.13 1.76
CA PRO A 301 5.74 18.39 2.48
C PRO A 301 7.12 19.04 2.44
N SER A 302 8.15 18.35 1.98
CA SER A 302 9.50 18.87 1.82
C SER A 302 9.61 19.62 0.48
N ILE A 303 9.43 20.93 0.51
CA ILE A 303 9.46 21.84 -0.65
C ILE A 303 10.43 22.99 -0.40
N LEU A 304 10.85 23.66 -1.47
CA LEU A 304 11.80 24.79 -1.38
C LEU A 304 11.12 26.14 -1.10
N HIS A 305 9.77 26.18 -1.10
CA HIS A 305 9.05 27.36 -0.64
C HIS A 305 9.32 27.64 0.84
N GLU A 306 9.36 28.91 1.19
CA GLU A 306 9.39 29.34 2.58
C GLU A 306 8.11 28.92 3.31
N GLN A 307 8.28 28.31 4.49
CA GLN A 307 7.19 27.80 5.31
C GLN A 307 7.38 28.27 6.75
N SER A 308 6.31 28.73 7.37
CA SER A 308 6.30 29.09 8.80
C SER A 308 6.32 27.83 9.65
N THR A 309 7.13 27.84 10.71
CA THR A 309 7.23 26.78 11.71
C THR A 309 7.77 27.33 13.03
N VAL A 310 7.97 26.43 14.00
CA VAL A 310 8.59 26.77 15.29
C VAL A 310 9.86 25.95 15.50
N ASN A 311 10.85 26.55 16.15
CA ASN A 311 12.03 25.84 16.61
C ASN A 311 11.78 25.16 17.98
N LYS A 312 12.76 24.38 18.45
CA LYS A 312 12.67 23.70 19.76
C LYS A 312 12.72 24.66 20.97
N SER A 313 13.11 25.91 20.77
CA SER A 313 13.10 26.97 21.81
C SER A 313 11.73 27.66 21.91
N GLY A 314 10.77 27.30 21.04
CA GLY A 314 9.42 27.89 21.03
C GLY A 314 9.32 29.22 20.27
N GLU A 315 10.26 29.51 19.39
CA GLU A 315 10.30 30.71 18.57
C GLU A 315 9.73 30.44 17.17
N ASP A 316 8.91 31.35 16.66
CA ASP A 316 8.43 31.32 15.28
C ASP A 316 9.58 31.60 14.31
N ILE A 317 9.73 30.72 13.32
CA ILE A 317 10.78 30.83 12.30
C ILE A 317 10.19 30.53 10.91
N THR A 318 10.92 30.96 9.89
CA THR A 318 10.64 30.59 8.49
C THR A 318 11.75 29.65 8.00
N VAL A 319 11.36 28.58 7.34
CA VAL A 319 12.28 27.56 6.82
C VAL A 319 11.98 27.24 5.37
N SER A 320 13.01 26.91 4.60
CA SER A 320 12.91 26.28 3.29
C SER A 320 13.59 24.92 3.36
N ILE A 321 12.85 23.84 3.10
CA ILE A 321 13.38 22.48 3.28
C ILE A 321 14.19 22.09 2.06
N LYS A 322 15.51 22.19 2.19
CA LYS A 322 16.46 21.75 1.17
C LYS A 322 16.62 20.21 1.23
N GLY A 323 16.82 19.58 0.09
CA GLY A 323 17.10 18.15 0.03
C GLY A 323 16.60 17.49 -1.26
N ARG A 324 16.78 16.16 -1.31
CA ARG A 324 16.40 15.32 -2.45
C ARG A 324 15.06 14.65 -2.14
N HIS A 325 13.97 15.33 -2.50
CA HIS A 325 12.61 14.86 -2.22
C HIS A 325 11.91 14.43 -3.52
N ASP A 326 10.91 13.56 -3.40
CA ASP A 326 10.04 13.19 -4.52
C ASP A 326 9.05 14.34 -4.79
N PRO A 327 8.96 14.91 -5.99
CA PRO A 327 7.91 15.87 -6.33
C PRO A 327 6.52 15.24 -6.37
N ILE A 328 6.45 13.92 -6.51
CA ILE A 328 5.25 13.09 -6.45
C ILE A 328 5.59 11.72 -5.87
N VAL A 329 4.75 11.20 -4.98
CA VAL A 329 4.98 9.89 -4.34
C VAL A 329 4.15 8.77 -4.95
N VAL A 330 3.05 9.08 -5.65
CA VAL A 330 2.04 8.09 -6.09
C VAL A 330 2.63 6.98 -6.95
N PRO A 331 3.50 7.23 -7.97
CA PRO A 331 4.06 6.17 -8.80
C PRO A 331 4.83 5.10 -8.03
N ARG A 332 5.44 5.48 -6.90
CA ARG A 332 6.14 4.56 -5.99
C ARG A 332 5.20 3.95 -4.95
N ALA A 333 4.09 4.62 -4.66
CA ALA A 333 3.12 4.19 -3.66
C ALA A 333 2.14 3.13 -4.21
N VAL A 334 1.94 3.03 -5.53
CA VAL A 334 1.05 2.03 -6.14
C VAL A 334 1.37 0.61 -5.67
N VAL A 335 2.63 0.22 -5.64
CA VAL A 335 3.04 -1.11 -5.18
C VAL A 335 2.88 -1.28 -3.67
N VAL A 336 2.91 -0.19 -2.89
CA VAL A 336 2.63 -0.24 -1.45
C VAL A 336 1.14 -0.45 -1.19
N VAL A 337 0.27 0.19 -1.96
CA VAL A 337 -1.19 -0.04 -1.93
C VAL A 337 -1.50 -1.49 -2.29
N GLU A 338 -0.90 -2.01 -3.37
CA GLU A 338 -0.99 -3.41 -3.79
C GLU A 338 -0.59 -4.37 -2.67
N ALA A 339 0.56 -4.13 -2.04
CA ALA A 339 1.08 -4.94 -0.94
C ALA A 339 0.14 -4.95 0.27
N MET A 340 -0.39 -3.79 0.66
CA MET A 340 -1.31 -3.69 1.80
C MET A 340 -2.66 -4.32 1.51
N ALA A 341 -3.17 -4.23 0.28
CA ALA A 341 -4.36 -4.95 -0.15
C ALA A 341 -4.13 -6.47 -0.10
N ALA A 342 -2.98 -6.95 -0.61
CA ALA A 342 -2.63 -8.36 -0.58
C ALA A 342 -2.54 -8.92 0.85
N LEU A 343 -1.86 -8.20 1.76
CA LEU A 343 -1.73 -8.59 3.18
C LEU A 343 -3.10 -8.68 3.87
N THR A 344 -3.99 -7.73 3.58
CA THR A 344 -5.35 -7.73 4.15
C THR A 344 -6.16 -8.92 3.64
N LEU A 345 -6.14 -9.15 2.33
CA LEU A 345 -6.94 -10.19 1.70
C LEU A 345 -6.50 -11.59 2.10
N ILE A 346 -5.20 -11.86 2.14
CA ILE A 346 -4.71 -13.19 2.53
C ILE A 346 -5.04 -13.50 4.00
N ASP A 347 -4.95 -12.52 4.89
CA ASP A 347 -5.29 -12.66 6.30
C ASP A 347 -6.77 -13.01 6.49
N LEU A 348 -7.67 -12.22 5.85
CA LEU A 348 -9.12 -12.46 5.91
C LEU A 348 -9.53 -13.77 5.20
N LEU A 349 -8.84 -14.15 4.12
CA LEU A 349 -9.06 -15.42 3.43
C LEU A 349 -8.75 -16.60 4.37
N PHE A 350 -7.68 -16.51 5.15
CA PHE A 350 -7.35 -17.53 6.14
C PHE A 350 -8.33 -17.54 7.32
N GLU A 351 -8.78 -16.38 7.80
CA GLU A 351 -9.84 -16.31 8.83
C GLU A 351 -11.12 -17.02 8.35
N ASN A 352 -11.50 -16.84 7.08
CA ASN A 352 -12.71 -17.45 6.52
C ASN A 352 -12.69 -19.00 6.50
N MET A 353 -11.53 -19.65 6.58
CA MET A 353 -11.41 -21.12 6.57
C MET A 353 -12.19 -21.79 7.71
N THR A 354 -12.45 -21.07 8.79
CA THR A 354 -13.18 -21.59 9.96
C THR A 354 -14.64 -21.14 10.03
N ALA A 355 -15.13 -20.42 9.03
CA ALA A 355 -16.47 -19.83 9.07
C ALA A 355 -17.61 -20.88 8.95
N ARG A 356 -17.34 -22.05 8.36
CA ARG A 356 -18.37 -23.07 8.07
C ARG A 356 -17.97 -24.44 8.62
N LEU A 357 -18.84 -25.03 9.44
CA LEU A 357 -18.61 -26.31 10.07
C LEU A 357 -18.50 -27.47 9.04
N ASP A 358 -19.32 -27.45 7.99
CA ASP A 358 -19.26 -28.45 6.90
C ASP A 358 -17.89 -28.43 6.21
N LYS A 359 -17.31 -27.24 5.96
CA LYS A 359 -15.99 -27.11 5.36
C LYS A 359 -14.84 -27.55 6.28
N ILE A 360 -14.97 -27.34 7.58
CA ILE A 360 -14.01 -27.85 8.56
C ILE A 360 -14.04 -29.39 8.58
N ARG A 361 -15.26 -30.01 8.56
CA ARG A 361 -15.40 -31.46 8.48
C ARG A 361 -14.79 -32.03 7.21
N GLU A 362 -15.09 -31.41 6.05
CA GLU A 362 -14.55 -31.81 4.74
C GLU A 362 -13.01 -31.80 4.77
N PHE A 363 -12.39 -30.73 5.34
CA PHE A 363 -10.95 -30.62 5.47
C PHE A 363 -10.32 -31.77 6.28
N TYR A 364 -11.01 -32.23 7.35
CA TYR A 364 -10.53 -33.33 8.18
C TYR A 364 -11.03 -34.71 7.70
N GLY A 365 -11.69 -34.81 6.55
CA GLY A 365 -12.21 -36.07 6.02
C GLY A 365 -13.34 -36.69 6.85
N ILE A 366 -14.11 -35.87 7.58
CA ILE A 366 -15.22 -36.30 8.41
C ILE A 366 -16.50 -36.18 7.59
N GLU A 367 -17.07 -37.33 7.20
CA GLU A 367 -18.35 -37.37 6.49
C GLU A 367 -19.52 -36.96 7.41
N GLU A 368 -20.57 -36.36 6.83
CA GLU A 368 -21.84 -36.18 7.55
C GLU A 368 -22.44 -37.54 7.86
N THR A 369 -22.58 -37.83 9.14
CA THR A 369 -23.45 -38.98 9.53
C THR A 369 -24.88 -38.59 9.17
N GLU A 370 -25.42 -39.19 8.13
CA GLU A 370 -26.86 -39.14 7.85
C GLU A 370 -27.62 -39.51 9.14
N LYS A 371 -28.47 -38.59 9.59
CA LYS A 371 -29.42 -38.83 10.67
C LYS A 371 -30.73 -39.34 10.11
#